data_a0a44722f00582a4c8239a9124810d35
#
_entry.id   a0a44722f00582a4c8239a9124810d35
#
_cell.length_a   1.000
_cell.length_b   1.000
_cell.length_c   1.000
_cell.angle_alpha   90.00
_cell.angle_beta   90.00
_cell.angle_gamma   90.00
#
_symmetry.space_group_name_H-M   'P 1'
#
loop_
_entity.id
_entity.type
_entity.pdbx_description
1 polymer ?
#
loop_
_entity_poly.entity_id
_entity_poly.type
_entity_poly.pdbx_seq_one_letter_code
_entity_poly.pdbx_strand_id
1 'polypeptide(L)'
;MFSTTKNFKKEFLKRLLEKYANTPEESHVYEQYDILGSMVRDYAGQYWRKTRTNTFDNNKKQLIYFSMEFLIGRLLVNNMQNLGIYDIAKKGLDELGLNIHKLEEQETDAGLGNGGLGRLAACYLDSI
;
A
#
# COMPACT_ATOMS: atom_id res chain seq x y z
N MET A 1 10.10 -3.07 -9.81
CA MET A 1 9.23 -3.77 -8.84
C MET A 1 7.91 -4.18 -9.50
N PHE A 2 6.96 -3.28 -9.74
CA PHE A 2 5.64 -3.58 -10.36
C PHE A 2 5.58 -3.35 -11.87
N SER A 3 6.66 -3.50 -12.62
CA SER A 3 6.66 -3.33 -14.07
C SER A 3 6.13 -4.57 -14.81
N THR A 4 6.33 -5.74 -14.25
CA THR A 4 5.82 -7.03 -14.74
C THR A 4 5.58 -7.99 -13.59
N THR A 5 4.71 -8.99 -13.78
CA THR A 5 4.47 -10.08 -12.82
C THR A 5 5.78 -10.79 -12.44
N LYS A 6 6.68 -11.03 -13.40
CA LYS A 6 7.98 -11.65 -13.15
C LYS A 6 8.85 -10.82 -12.20
N ASN A 7 8.90 -9.50 -12.40
CA ASN A 7 9.68 -8.59 -11.55
C ASN A 7 9.06 -8.47 -10.15
N PHE A 8 7.74 -8.44 -10.07
CA PHE A 8 7.02 -8.48 -8.79
C PHE A 8 7.38 -9.72 -7.99
N LYS A 9 7.23 -10.92 -8.58
CA LYS A 9 7.55 -12.19 -7.89
C LYS A 9 9.00 -12.22 -7.41
N LYS A 10 9.95 -11.85 -8.27
CA LYS A 10 11.36 -11.81 -7.90
C LYS A 10 11.62 -10.93 -6.68
N GLU A 11 11.03 -9.73 -6.67
CA GLU A 11 11.20 -8.79 -5.56
C GLU A 11 10.51 -9.27 -4.29
N PHE A 12 9.30 -9.82 -4.41
CA PHE A 12 8.54 -10.36 -3.29
C PHE A 12 9.30 -11.51 -2.59
N LEU A 13 9.75 -12.49 -3.36
CA LEU A 13 10.52 -13.64 -2.84
C LEU A 13 11.83 -13.19 -2.20
N LYS A 14 12.54 -12.25 -2.84
CA LYS A 14 13.76 -11.68 -2.29
C LYS A 14 13.53 -11.05 -0.91
N ARG A 15 12.52 -10.19 -0.79
CA ARG A 15 12.20 -9.49 0.47
C ARG A 15 11.71 -10.44 1.55
N LEU A 16 10.93 -11.46 1.17
CA LEU A 16 10.44 -12.47 2.11
C LEU A 16 11.63 -13.24 2.72
N LEU A 17 12.56 -13.67 1.87
CA LEU A 17 13.77 -14.35 2.32
C LEU A 17 14.68 -13.43 3.17
N GLU A 18 14.89 -12.18 2.75
CA GLU A 18 15.77 -11.23 3.46
C GLU A 18 15.21 -10.82 4.83
N LYS A 19 13.90 -10.68 4.98
CA LYS A 19 13.28 -10.20 6.22
C LYS A 19 12.90 -11.31 7.18
N TYR A 20 12.41 -12.43 6.66
CA TYR A 20 11.85 -13.52 7.47
C TYR A 20 12.57 -14.85 7.32
N ALA A 21 13.52 -14.95 6.39
CA ALA A 21 14.23 -16.18 6.05
C ALA A 21 13.31 -17.37 5.69
N ASN A 22 12.10 -17.07 5.14
CA ASN A 22 11.07 -18.03 4.79
C ASN A 22 10.83 -18.08 3.28
N THR A 23 10.38 -19.25 2.79
CA THR A 23 9.75 -19.39 1.47
C THR A 23 8.26 -19.03 1.55
N PRO A 24 7.54 -18.84 0.42
CA PRO A 24 6.10 -18.60 0.45
C PRO A 24 5.31 -19.69 1.20
N GLU A 25 5.71 -20.94 1.06
CA GLU A 25 5.06 -22.09 1.69
C GLU A 25 5.27 -22.14 3.20
N GLU A 26 6.41 -21.65 3.69
CA GLU A 26 6.79 -21.62 5.11
C GLU A 26 6.32 -20.36 5.82
N SER A 27 5.97 -19.32 5.05
CA SER A 27 5.64 -18.01 5.60
C SER A 27 4.20 -17.92 6.11
N HIS A 28 4.02 -17.20 7.21
CA HIS A 28 2.69 -16.85 7.71
C HIS A 28 2.04 -15.76 6.83
N VAL A 29 0.71 -15.76 6.76
CA VAL A 29 -0.06 -14.79 5.97
C VAL A 29 0.28 -13.34 6.36
N TYR A 30 0.55 -13.08 7.64
CA TYR A 30 0.98 -11.77 8.12
C TYR A 30 2.34 -11.34 7.53
N GLU A 31 3.30 -12.27 7.43
CA GLU A 31 4.63 -11.98 6.83
C GLU A 31 4.49 -11.62 5.35
N GLN A 32 3.64 -12.38 4.64
CA GLN A 32 3.30 -12.12 3.24
C GLN A 32 2.65 -10.74 3.06
N TYR A 33 1.69 -10.40 3.94
CA TYR A 33 1.04 -9.08 3.97
C TYR A 33 2.05 -7.96 4.21
N ASP A 34 2.92 -8.10 5.18
CA ASP A 34 3.93 -7.11 5.54
C ASP A 34 4.91 -6.85 4.37
N ILE A 35 5.33 -7.90 3.66
CA ILE A 35 6.14 -7.75 2.46
C ILE A 35 5.38 -7.01 1.36
N LEU A 36 4.14 -7.40 1.06
CA LEU A 36 3.31 -6.72 0.06
C LEU A 36 3.12 -5.24 0.42
N GLY A 37 2.75 -4.95 1.67
CA GLY A 37 2.55 -3.59 2.18
C GLY A 37 3.82 -2.73 2.05
N SER A 38 4.99 -3.29 2.41
CA SER A 38 6.28 -2.61 2.25
C SER A 38 6.59 -2.29 0.79
N MET A 39 6.30 -3.22 -0.13
CA MET A 39 6.51 -3.01 -1.57
C MET A 39 5.59 -1.91 -2.12
N VAL A 40 4.32 -1.89 -1.72
CA VAL A 40 3.35 -0.84 -2.11
C VAL A 40 3.79 0.52 -1.59
N ARG A 41 4.18 0.61 -0.31
CA ARG A 41 4.70 1.84 0.29
C ARG A 41 5.93 2.37 -0.44
N ASP A 42 6.91 1.53 -0.74
CA ASP A 42 8.13 1.93 -1.41
C ASP A 42 7.86 2.40 -2.84
N TYR A 43 6.89 1.77 -3.52
CA TYR A 43 6.46 2.19 -4.85
C TYR A 43 5.74 3.55 -4.82
N ALA A 44 4.83 3.74 -3.87
CA ALA A 44 4.13 5.02 -3.66
C ALA A 44 5.11 6.16 -3.31
N GLY A 45 6.18 5.87 -2.56
CA GLY A 45 7.21 6.83 -2.17
C GLY A 45 7.88 7.54 -3.35
N GLN A 46 7.98 6.87 -4.50
CA GLN A 46 8.52 7.48 -5.74
C GLN A 46 7.61 8.60 -6.27
N TYR A 47 6.28 8.39 -6.21
CA TYR A 47 5.30 9.39 -6.61
C TYR A 47 5.27 10.54 -5.63
N TRP A 48 5.30 10.27 -4.34
CA TRP A 48 5.34 11.31 -3.31
C TRP A 48 6.57 12.21 -3.44
N ARG A 49 7.74 11.63 -3.67
CA ARG A 49 8.96 12.41 -3.94
C ARG A 49 8.77 13.35 -5.13
N LYS A 50 8.21 12.85 -6.23
CA LYS A 50 7.93 13.62 -7.45
C LYS A 50 7.00 14.81 -7.16
N THR A 51 5.90 14.56 -6.45
CA THR A 51 4.93 15.59 -6.07
C THR A 51 5.58 16.66 -5.19
N ARG A 52 6.32 16.25 -4.16
CA ARG A 52 7.02 17.16 -3.25
C ARG A 52 8.00 18.06 -4.01
N THR A 53 8.87 17.48 -4.81
CA THR A 53 9.84 18.24 -5.62
C THR A 53 9.13 19.25 -6.53
N ASN A 54 8.11 18.78 -7.27
CA ASN A 54 7.34 19.65 -8.16
C ASN A 54 6.63 20.81 -7.42
N THR A 55 6.15 20.55 -6.21
CA THR A 55 5.49 21.58 -5.38
C THR A 55 6.49 22.66 -4.94
N PHE A 56 7.66 22.26 -4.44
CA PHE A 56 8.69 23.18 -3.98
C PHE A 56 9.34 23.96 -5.12
N ASP A 57 9.78 23.27 -6.19
CA ASP A 57 10.51 23.88 -7.30
C ASP A 57 9.65 24.89 -8.08
N ASN A 58 8.34 24.66 -8.13
CA ASN A 58 7.40 25.52 -8.85
C ASN A 58 6.55 26.43 -7.95
N ASN A 59 6.87 26.55 -6.67
CA ASN A 59 6.14 27.37 -5.70
C ASN A 59 4.61 27.18 -5.75
N LYS A 60 4.16 25.91 -5.88
CA LYS A 60 2.74 25.60 -5.98
C LYS A 60 2.03 25.78 -4.64
N LYS A 61 0.77 26.20 -4.70
CA LYS A 61 -0.08 26.28 -3.52
C LYS A 61 -0.25 24.89 -2.91
N GLN A 62 -0.23 24.82 -1.58
CA GLN A 62 -0.46 23.61 -0.82
C GLN A 62 -1.75 23.77 0.00
N LEU A 63 -2.58 22.72 -0.02
CA LEU A 63 -3.71 22.60 0.89
C LEU A 63 -3.25 21.82 2.12
N ILE A 64 -3.44 22.39 3.30
CA ILE A 64 -3.14 21.74 4.57
C ILE A 64 -4.47 21.54 5.30
N TYR A 65 -4.84 20.29 5.54
CA TYR A 65 -6.04 19.94 6.28
C TYR A 65 -5.70 19.39 7.66
N PHE A 66 -6.30 19.95 8.69
CA PHE A 66 -6.14 19.52 10.07
C PHE A 66 -7.41 18.87 10.57
N SER A 67 -7.30 17.69 11.13
CA SER A 67 -8.37 17.01 11.84
C SER A 67 -7.83 16.25 13.04
N MET A 68 -8.65 16.13 14.08
CA MET A 68 -8.32 15.27 15.24
C MET A 68 -8.62 13.79 14.96
N GLU A 69 -9.43 13.51 13.94
CA GLU A 69 -9.82 12.16 13.55
C GLU A 69 -9.67 11.95 12.05
N PHE A 70 -9.28 10.73 11.65
CA PHE A 70 -9.23 10.28 10.27
C PHE A 70 -9.73 8.83 10.19
N LEU A 71 -11.01 8.64 9.86
CA LEU A 71 -11.62 7.32 9.70
C LEU A 71 -11.38 6.80 8.28
N ILE A 72 -10.15 6.46 7.99
CA ILE A 72 -9.67 6.11 6.66
C ILE A 72 -9.88 4.63 6.28
N GLY A 73 -10.09 3.76 7.26
CA GLY A 73 -10.24 2.33 7.03
C GLY A 73 -8.96 1.63 6.58
N ARG A 74 -9.11 0.56 5.81
CA ARG A 74 -8.02 -0.18 5.19
C ARG A 74 -7.64 0.44 3.85
N LEU A 75 -6.35 0.59 3.58
CA LEU A 75 -5.85 1.35 2.44
C LEU A 75 -5.06 0.52 1.42
N LEU A 76 -4.68 -0.72 1.74
CA LEU A 76 -3.80 -1.51 0.88
C LEU A 76 -4.39 -1.69 -0.52
N VAL A 77 -5.64 -2.17 -0.61
CA VAL A 77 -6.33 -2.40 -1.89
C VAL A 77 -6.51 -1.09 -2.65
N ASN A 78 -7.03 -0.06 -1.97
CA ASN A 78 -7.24 1.26 -2.56
C ASN A 78 -5.95 1.84 -3.13
N ASN A 79 -4.85 1.76 -2.36
CA ASN A 79 -3.55 2.21 -2.83
C ASN A 79 -3.04 1.42 -4.03
N MET A 80 -3.18 0.10 -4.04
CA MET A 80 -2.78 -0.72 -5.18
C MET A 80 -3.59 -0.41 -6.44
N GLN A 81 -4.89 -0.14 -6.30
CA GLN A 81 -5.77 0.26 -7.42
C GLN A 81 -5.39 1.63 -7.96
N ASN A 82 -5.23 2.63 -7.10
CA ASN A 82 -4.85 3.99 -7.47
C ASN A 82 -3.45 4.06 -8.13
N LEU A 83 -2.54 3.18 -7.73
CA LEU A 83 -1.22 3.05 -8.33
C LEU A 83 -1.22 2.19 -9.61
N GLY A 84 -2.34 1.57 -9.97
CA GLY A 84 -2.46 0.70 -11.15
C GLY A 84 -1.63 -0.59 -11.06
N ILE A 85 -1.38 -1.09 -9.85
CA ILE A 85 -0.51 -2.26 -9.63
C ILE A 85 -1.25 -3.48 -9.07
N TYR A 86 -2.55 -3.36 -8.79
CA TYR A 86 -3.34 -4.43 -8.19
C TYR A 86 -3.31 -5.74 -8.99
N ASP A 87 -3.56 -5.66 -10.31
CA ASP A 87 -3.61 -6.85 -11.18
C ASP A 87 -2.26 -7.56 -11.28
N ILE A 88 -1.17 -6.79 -11.30
CA ILE A 88 0.19 -7.35 -11.32
C ILE A 88 0.51 -8.05 -10.01
N ALA A 89 0.13 -7.44 -8.87
CA ALA A 89 0.32 -8.03 -7.56
C ALA A 89 -0.52 -9.30 -7.39
N LYS A 90 -1.81 -9.23 -7.72
CA LYS A 90 -2.73 -10.36 -7.66
C LYS A 90 -2.21 -11.54 -8.48
N LYS A 91 -1.94 -11.31 -9.77
CA LYS A 91 -1.42 -12.36 -10.65
C LYS A 91 -0.10 -12.94 -10.14
N GLY A 92 0.79 -12.07 -9.63
CA GLY A 92 2.08 -12.52 -9.09
C GLY A 92 1.94 -13.39 -7.85
N LEU A 93 1.02 -13.04 -6.94
CA LEU A 93 0.71 -13.84 -5.76
C LEU A 93 0.04 -15.16 -6.14
N ASP A 94 -0.95 -15.14 -7.04
CA ASP A 94 -1.62 -16.36 -7.54
C ASP A 94 -0.60 -17.34 -8.14
N GLU A 95 0.37 -16.86 -8.93
CA GLU A 95 1.46 -17.68 -9.48
C GLU A 95 2.44 -18.22 -8.43
N LEU A 96 2.46 -17.65 -7.23
CA LEU A 96 3.21 -18.14 -6.05
C LEU A 96 2.36 -19.03 -5.13
N GLY A 97 1.11 -19.33 -5.50
CA GLY A 97 0.18 -20.10 -4.68
C GLY A 97 -0.39 -19.33 -3.49
N LEU A 98 -0.25 -18.00 -3.48
CA LEU A 98 -0.71 -17.13 -2.41
C LEU A 98 -2.02 -16.42 -2.78
N ASN A 99 -2.92 -16.28 -1.81
CA ASN A 99 -4.22 -15.64 -2.03
C ASN A 99 -4.20 -14.19 -1.54
N ILE A 100 -4.32 -13.22 -2.46
CA ILE A 100 -4.30 -11.80 -2.14
C ILE A 100 -5.37 -11.41 -1.11
N HIS A 101 -6.58 -11.99 -1.16
CA HIS A 101 -7.65 -11.66 -0.23
C HIS A 101 -7.32 -12.04 1.22
N LYS A 102 -6.58 -13.15 1.42
CA LYS A 102 -6.09 -13.51 2.75
C LYS A 102 -5.06 -12.50 3.28
N LEU A 103 -4.26 -11.92 2.39
CA LEU A 103 -3.32 -10.87 2.75
C LEU A 103 -4.06 -9.57 3.10
N GLU A 104 -5.06 -9.20 2.31
CA GLU A 104 -5.90 -8.01 2.54
C GLU A 104 -6.61 -8.06 3.90
N GLU A 105 -7.02 -9.26 4.35
CA GLU A 105 -7.65 -9.47 5.67
C GLU A 105 -6.70 -9.24 6.84
N GLN A 106 -5.38 -9.29 6.62
CA GLN A 106 -4.39 -9.01 7.67
C GLN A 106 -4.24 -7.51 7.96
N GLU A 107 -4.71 -6.63 7.06
CA GLU A 107 -4.63 -5.20 7.29
C GLU A 107 -5.54 -4.80 8.46
N THR A 108 -4.91 -4.30 9.50
CA THR A 108 -5.61 -3.73 10.66
C THR A 108 -6.06 -2.31 10.34
N ASP A 109 -7.30 -1.96 10.71
CA ASP A 109 -7.78 -0.58 10.62
C ASP A 109 -6.86 0.34 11.47
N ALA A 110 -6.54 1.50 10.92
CA ALA A 110 -5.64 2.46 11.58
C ALA A 110 -6.17 2.97 12.93
N GLY A 111 -7.50 2.90 13.16
CA GLY A 111 -8.11 3.28 14.45
C GLY A 111 -7.97 4.76 14.80
N LEU A 112 -7.82 5.64 13.80
CA LEU A 112 -7.58 7.07 13.98
C LEU A 112 -8.87 7.90 14.01
N GLY A 113 -10.02 7.28 14.11
CA GLY A 113 -11.31 7.96 14.16
C GLY A 113 -12.47 7.00 14.34
N ASN A 114 -13.60 7.51 14.82
CA ASN A 114 -14.79 6.70 15.09
C ASN A 114 -16.12 7.39 14.78
N GLY A 115 -16.13 8.65 14.38
CA GLY A 115 -17.33 9.44 14.17
C GLY A 115 -17.37 10.24 12.89
N GLY A 116 -18.34 11.14 12.79
CA GLY A 116 -18.59 11.97 11.63
C GLY A 116 -17.41 12.88 11.25
N LEU A 117 -16.67 13.38 12.25
CA LEU A 117 -15.47 14.20 12.03
C LEU A 117 -14.40 13.39 11.29
N GLY A 118 -14.15 12.17 11.74
CA GLY A 118 -13.17 11.27 11.11
C GLY A 118 -13.61 10.84 9.70
N ARG A 119 -14.90 10.59 9.49
CA ARG A 119 -15.43 10.26 8.17
C ARG A 119 -15.36 11.45 7.20
N LEU A 120 -15.64 12.65 7.67
CA LEU A 120 -15.49 13.87 6.85
C LEU A 120 -14.05 14.04 6.38
N ALA A 121 -13.07 13.86 7.28
CA ALA A 121 -11.65 13.92 6.95
C ALA A 121 -11.27 12.86 5.90
N ALA A 122 -11.77 11.63 6.03
CA ALA A 122 -11.54 10.56 5.06
C ALA A 122 -12.11 10.92 3.69
N CYS A 123 -13.34 11.46 3.62
CA CYS A 123 -13.96 11.90 2.36
C CYS A 123 -13.16 13.04 1.69
N TYR A 124 -12.60 13.96 2.46
CA TYR A 124 -11.72 15.00 1.90
C TYR A 124 -10.45 14.42 1.31
N LEU A 125 -9.80 13.47 1.99
CA LEU A 125 -8.61 12.78 1.47
C LEU A 125 -8.89 12.03 0.16
N ASP A 126 -10.08 11.44 0.03
CA ASP A 126 -10.48 10.74 -1.19
C ASP A 126 -10.83 11.71 -2.35
N SER A 127 -11.11 12.98 -2.05
CA SER A 127 -11.61 13.98 -3.02
C SER A 127 -10.55 14.97 -3.50
N ILE A 128 -9.42 15.05 -2.83
CA ILE A 128 -8.29 15.94 -3.14
C ILE A 128 -7.30 15.22 -4.05
#